data_aded8ebecb1ada39ee79a1e9288490a1
#
_entry.id   aded8ebecb1ada39ee79a1e9288490a1
#
_cell.length_a   1.000
_cell.length_b   1.000
_cell.length_c   1.000
_cell.angle_alpha   90.00
_cell.angle_beta   90.00
_cell.angle_gamma   90.00
#
_symmetry.space_group_name_H-M   'P 1'
#
loop_
_entity.id
_entity.type
_entity.pdbx_description
1 polymer ?
#
loop_
_entity_poly.entity_id
_entity_poly.type
_entity_poly.pdbx_seq_one_letter_code
_entity_poly.pdbx_strand_id
1 'polypeptide(L)'
;GLRAVLADIVFVHDGARPFLEKESLEKLKKTMETEKAALLCVPCKDTVKHVKDGYVVETYDRSTLQCAQTPQAFETDLLLTCMHKAKKDHFIGTDDTSLVEKYSNVRVAVVEGKYSNYKITTPEDIR
;
A
#
# COMPACT_ATOMS: atom_id res chain seq x y z
N GLY A 1 -12.08 -7.89 -23.79
CA GLY A 1 -11.60 -7.39 -25.03
C GLY A 1 -10.74 -6.18 -24.82
N LEU A 2 -10.87 -5.28 -25.72
CA LEU A 2 -10.11 -4.04 -25.63
C LEU A 2 -10.30 -3.33 -24.30
N ARG A 3 -11.51 -3.40 -23.77
CA ARG A 3 -11.78 -2.82 -22.46
C ARG A 3 -10.91 -3.41 -21.37
N ALA A 4 -10.70 -4.72 -21.42
CA ALA A 4 -9.84 -5.36 -20.41
C ALA A 4 -8.40 -4.84 -20.53
N VAL A 5 -7.96 -4.63 -21.76
CA VAL A 5 -6.62 -4.08 -22.01
C VAL A 5 -6.53 -2.64 -21.52
N LEU A 6 -7.63 -1.90 -21.66
CA LEU A 6 -7.70 -0.50 -21.28
C LEU A 6 -8.36 -0.31 -19.92
N ALA A 7 -8.36 -1.36 -19.08
CA ALA A 7 -8.90 -1.25 -17.73
C ALA A 7 -8.28 -0.06 -17.02
N ASP A 8 -9.14 0.71 -16.39
CA ASP A 8 -8.67 1.89 -15.67
C ASP A 8 -7.83 1.49 -14.48
N ILE A 9 -6.75 2.19 -14.31
CA ILE A 9 -5.85 2.03 -13.17
C ILE A 9 -5.98 3.29 -12.33
N VAL A 10 -6.21 3.13 -11.05
CA VAL A 10 -6.26 4.26 -10.11
C VAL A 10 -5.03 4.22 -9.21
N PHE A 11 -4.44 5.38 -9.00
CA PHE A 11 -3.31 5.56 -8.10
C PHE A 11 -3.81 6.38 -6.91
N VAL A 12 -3.73 5.81 -5.73
CA VAL A 12 -4.14 6.49 -4.49
C VAL A 12 -2.89 6.96 -3.78
N HIS A 13 -2.76 8.26 -3.63
CA HIS A 13 -1.58 8.87 -3.01
C HIS A 13 -1.95 9.73 -1.82
N ASP A 14 -1.19 9.59 -0.74
CA ASP A 14 -1.36 10.38 0.48
C ASP A 14 -0.75 11.77 0.25
N GLY A 15 -1.56 12.82 0.40
CA GLY A 15 -1.08 14.19 0.23
C GLY A 15 0.00 14.59 1.23
N ALA A 16 0.12 13.87 2.35
CA ALA A 16 1.17 14.12 3.33
C ALA A 16 2.52 13.52 2.92
N ARG A 17 2.61 12.94 1.72
CA ARG A 17 3.88 12.41 1.16
C ARG A 17 4.29 13.24 -0.07
N PRO A 18 4.81 14.47 0.13
CA PRO A 18 5.11 15.35 -1.00
C PRO A 18 6.41 15.03 -1.74
N PHE A 19 7.22 14.11 -1.22
CA PHE A 19 8.54 13.83 -1.79
C PHE A 19 8.57 12.56 -2.64
N LEU A 20 7.46 12.23 -3.29
CA LEU A 20 7.40 11.12 -4.21
C LEU A 20 8.30 11.38 -5.42
N GLU A 21 9.20 10.43 -5.69
CA GLU A 21 10.10 10.54 -6.83
C GLU A 21 9.47 9.93 -8.07
N LYS A 22 9.76 10.53 -9.21
CA LYS A 22 9.25 10.07 -10.50
C LYS A 22 9.63 8.62 -10.77
N GLU A 23 10.85 8.23 -10.39
CA GLU A 23 11.34 6.87 -10.59
C GLU A 23 10.45 5.84 -9.88
N SER A 24 10.04 6.14 -8.65
CA SER A 24 9.16 5.24 -7.90
C SER A 24 7.81 5.10 -8.58
N LEU A 25 7.26 6.20 -9.08
CA LEU A 25 5.99 6.19 -9.78
C LEU A 25 6.08 5.39 -11.08
N GLU A 26 7.17 5.54 -11.81
CA GLU A 26 7.38 4.79 -13.06
C GLU A 26 7.47 3.29 -12.80
N LYS A 27 8.15 2.88 -11.74
CA LYS A 27 8.23 1.48 -11.35
C LYS A 27 6.85 0.91 -11.05
N LEU A 28 6.03 1.69 -10.33
CA LEU A 28 4.69 1.27 -9.97
C LEU A 28 3.81 1.12 -11.22
N LYS A 29 3.90 2.07 -12.14
CA LYS A 29 3.16 2.00 -13.40
C LYS A 29 3.54 0.76 -14.20
N LYS A 30 4.83 0.46 -14.26
CA LYS A 30 5.30 -0.70 -15.00
C LYS A 30 4.78 -2.00 -14.38
N THR A 31 4.77 -2.07 -13.06
CA THR A 31 4.26 -3.24 -12.34
C THR A 31 2.79 -3.46 -12.68
N MET A 32 2.02 -2.39 -12.83
CA MET A 32 0.60 -2.50 -13.14
C MET A 32 0.31 -2.95 -14.57
N GLU A 33 1.33 -3.12 -15.40
CA GLU A 33 1.12 -3.71 -16.72
C GLU A 33 0.78 -5.20 -16.61
N THR A 34 1.20 -5.85 -15.52
CA THR A 34 0.98 -7.28 -15.31
C THR A 34 0.23 -7.61 -14.03
N GLU A 35 0.15 -6.68 -13.08
CA GLU A 35 -0.49 -6.91 -11.79
C GLU A 35 -1.79 -6.12 -11.68
N LYS A 36 -2.69 -6.59 -10.81
CA LYS A 36 -3.98 -5.93 -10.58
C LYS A 36 -3.96 -5.00 -9.39
N ALA A 37 -2.96 -5.13 -8.53
CA ALA A 37 -2.78 -4.27 -7.36
C ALA A 37 -1.31 -4.26 -6.99
N ALA A 38 -0.82 -3.10 -6.59
CA ALA A 38 0.57 -2.93 -6.18
C ALA A 38 0.72 -1.72 -5.28
N LEU A 39 1.77 -1.70 -4.48
CA LEU A 39 2.07 -0.55 -3.64
C LEU A 39 3.57 -0.39 -3.49
N LEU A 40 3.95 0.83 -3.17
CA LEU A 40 5.34 1.12 -2.79
C LEU A 40 5.56 0.71 -1.34
N CYS A 41 6.67 0.05 -1.08
CA CYS A 41 7.06 -0.33 0.28
C CYS A 41 8.56 -0.11 0.44
N VAL A 42 8.99 0.03 1.68
CA VAL A 42 10.42 0.05 2.02
C VAL A 42 10.66 -0.96 3.13
N PRO A 43 11.85 -1.57 3.19
CA PRO A 43 12.17 -2.50 4.28
C PRO A 43 12.02 -1.82 5.63
N CYS A 44 11.49 -2.54 6.60
CA CYS A 44 11.37 -2.03 7.96
C CYS A 44 12.74 -1.98 8.62
N LYS A 45 13.11 -0.82 9.18
CA LYS A 45 14.41 -0.63 9.82
C LYS A 45 14.41 -1.01 11.30
N ASP A 46 13.26 -0.89 11.94
CA ASP A 46 13.15 -1.10 13.38
C ASP A 46 12.68 -2.52 13.70
N THR A 47 13.05 -2.99 14.88
CA THR A 47 12.50 -4.23 15.40
C THR A 47 11.03 -4.00 15.74
N VAL A 48 10.16 -4.90 15.25
CA VAL A 48 8.71 -4.78 15.48
C VAL A 48 8.27 -5.87 16.45
N LYS A 49 7.59 -5.43 17.50
CA LYS A 49 7.07 -6.31 18.55
C LYS A 49 5.55 -6.40 18.45
N HIS A 50 5.03 -7.60 18.59
CA HIS A 50 3.60 -7.78 18.81
C HIS A 50 3.36 -7.68 20.31
N VAL A 51 2.51 -6.75 20.73
CA VAL A 51 2.27 -6.46 22.15
C VAL A 51 0.79 -6.68 22.47
N LYS A 52 0.52 -7.33 23.60
CA LYS A 52 -0.84 -7.53 24.07
C LYS A 52 -0.85 -7.38 25.59
N ASP A 53 -1.80 -6.60 26.10
CA ASP A 53 -1.97 -6.37 27.54
C ASP A 53 -0.69 -5.89 28.24
N GLY A 54 0.12 -5.09 27.51
CA GLY A 54 1.35 -4.52 28.06
C GLY A 54 2.56 -5.43 28.01
N TYR A 55 2.41 -6.62 27.41
CA TYR A 55 3.51 -7.59 27.32
C TYR A 55 3.83 -7.92 25.86
N VAL A 56 5.11 -8.19 25.61
CA VAL A 56 5.55 -8.64 24.30
C VAL A 56 5.10 -10.07 24.06
N VAL A 57 4.34 -10.30 22.98
CA VAL A 57 3.89 -11.63 22.59
C VAL A 57 4.94 -12.31 21.71
N GLU A 58 5.45 -11.56 20.74
CA GLU A 58 6.47 -12.08 19.83
C GLU A 58 7.21 -10.93 19.17
N THR A 59 8.36 -11.26 18.61
CA THR A 59 9.14 -10.35 17.77
C THR A 59 9.07 -10.86 16.34
N TYR A 60 8.66 -10.00 15.42
CA TYR A 60 8.57 -10.39 14.00
C TYR A 60 9.95 -10.45 13.36
N ASP A 61 10.07 -11.35 12.38
CA ASP A 61 11.28 -11.42 11.57
C ASP A 61 11.31 -10.20 10.65
N ARG A 62 12.21 -9.26 10.96
CA ARG A 62 12.29 -7.99 10.23
C ARG A 62 12.57 -8.16 8.75
N SER A 63 13.25 -9.24 8.36
CA SER A 63 13.55 -9.49 6.95
C SER A 63 12.29 -9.70 6.11
N THR A 64 11.17 -10.04 6.74
CA THR A 64 9.90 -10.26 6.05
C THR A 64 8.98 -9.05 6.13
N LEU A 65 9.37 -8.00 6.84
CA LEU A 65 8.52 -6.82 7.06
C LEU A 65 8.88 -5.69 6.13
N GLN A 66 7.84 -5.09 5.54
CA GLN A 66 7.95 -3.91 4.70
C GLN A 66 6.98 -2.86 5.22
N CYS A 67 7.41 -1.62 5.18
CA CYS A 67 6.54 -0.50 5.57
C CYS A 67 5.82 0.01 4.33
N ALA A 68 4.49 0.03 4.39
CA ALA A 68 3.67 0.47 3.26
C ALA A 68 3.76 1.97 3.08
N GLN A 69 3.85 2.38 1.82
CA GLN A 69 3.82 3.79 1.45
C GLN A 69 2.69 4.00 0.44
N THR A 70 2.56 5.18 -0.08
CA THR A 70 1.72 5.49 -1.22
C THR A 70 2.57 6.17 -2.29
N PRO A 71 2.18 6.15 -3.56
CA PRO A 71 0.91 5.65 -4.10
C PRO A 71 0.75 4.14 -4.00
N GLN A 72 -0.52 3.75 -3.94
CA GLN A 72 -0.93 2.36 -4.09
C GLN A 72 -1.77 2.32 -5.36
N ALA A 73 -1.58 1.33 -6.19
CA ALA A 73 -2.20 1.27 -7.49
C ALA A 73 -3.10 0.05 -7.62
N PHE A 74 -4.24 0.21 -8.28
CA PHE A 74 -5.24 -0.84 -8.43
C PHE A 74 -5.95 -0.73 -9.76
N GLU A 75 -6.45 -1.87 -10.24
CA GLU A 75 -7.51 -1.81 -11.24
C GLU A 75 -8.71 -1.16 -10.55
N THR A 76 -9.30 -0.17 -11.18
CA THR A 76 -10.37 0.62 -10.56
C THR A 76 -11.55 -0.24 -10.12
N ASP A 77 -12.00 -1.16 -10.98
CA ASP A 77 -13.14 -2.01 -10.65
C ASP A 77 -12.85 -2.91 -9.44
N LEU A 78 -11.63 -3.41 -9.34
CA LEU A 78 -11.21 -4.22 -8.20
C LEU A 78 -11.31 -3.44 -6.90
N LEU A 79 -10.74 -2.24 -6.88
CA LEU A 79 -10.75 -1.40 -5.67
C LEU A 79 -12.17 -1.02 -5.29
N LEU A 80 -12.98 -0.58 -6.25
CA LEU A 80 -14.36 -0.19 -5.97
C LEU A 80 -15.18 -1.34 -5.41
N THR A 81 -15.01 -2.54 -5.94
CA THR A 81 -15.70 -3.71 -5.44
C THR A 81 -15.32 -4.02 -4.00
N CYS A 82 -14.02 -3.93 -3.70
CA CYS A 82 -13.54 -4.19 -2.34
C CYS A 82 -14.00 -3.11 -1.36
N MET A 83 -13.99 -1.85 -1.79
CA MET A 83 -14.47 -0.74 -0.98
C MET A 83 -15.97 -0.89 -0.66
N HIS A 84 -16.75 -1.32 -1.65
CA HIS A 84 -18.18 -1.54 -1.47
C HIS A 84 -18.43 -2.64 -0.43
N LYS A 85 -17.70 -3.74 -0.53
CA LYS A 85 -17.82 -4.85 0.44
C LYS A 85 -17.41 -4.42 1.84
N ALA A 86 -16.33 -3.63 1.94
CA ALA A 86 -15.86 -3.13 3.23
C ALA A 86 -16.90 -2.22 3.88
N LYS A 87 -17.52 -1.35 3.08
CA LYS A 87 -18.55 -0.44 3.58
C LYS A 87 -19.76 -1.23 4.10
N LYS A 88 -20.16 -2.26 3.36
CA LYS A 88 -21.28 -3.11 3.75
C LYS A 88 -21.00 -3.82 5.07
N ASP A 89 -19.76 -4.24 5.29
CA ASP A 89 -19.36 -4.94 6.51
C ASP A 89 -18.96 -3.98 7.64
N HIS A 90 -18.98 -2.68 7.39
CA HIS A 90 -18.49 -1.67 8.33
C HIS A 90 -17.03 -1.89 8.69
N PHE A 91 -16.25 -2.42 7.76
CA PHE A 91 -14.83 -2.68 7.96
C PHE A 91 -14.00 -1.46 7.54
N ILE A 92 -13.06 -1.07 8.40
CA ILE A 92 -12.12 0.01 8.11
C ILE A 92 -10.73 -0.59 8.04
N GLY A 93 -10.14 -0.53 6.85
CA GLY A 93 -8.77 -1.03 6.66
C GLY A 93 -7.75 0.03 7.04
N THR A 94 -6.51 -0.40 7.27
CA THR A 94 -5.41 0.51 7.56
C THR A 94 -4.94 1.25 6.31
N ASP A 95 -5.12 0.63 5.14
CA ASP A 95 -4.86 1.25 3.85
C ASP A 95 -5.73 0.55 2.80
N ASP A 96 -5.67 1.02 1.55
CA ASP A 96 -6.52 0.45 0.51
C ASP A 96 -6.10 -0.95 0.10
N THR A 97 -4.81 -1.29 0.20
CA THR A 97 -4.37 -2.65 -0.11
C THR A 97 -4.93 -3.65 0.89
N SER A 98 -5.17 -3.25 2.14
CA SER A 98 -5.76 -4.14 3.13
C SER A 98 -7.17 -4.55 2.74
N LEU A 99 -7.91 -3.69 2.04
CA LEU A 99 -9.24 -4.02 1.53
C LEU A 99 -9.17 -5.08 0.43
N VAL A 100 -8.21 -4.93 -0.47
CA VAL A 100 -8.02 -5.89 -1.56
C VAL A 100 -7.58 -7.24 -1.00
N GLU A 101 -6.72 -7.24 0.00
CA GLU A 101 -6.27 -8.46 0.66
C GLU A 101 -7.43 -9.20 1.32
N LYS A 102 -8.35 -8.46 1.96
CA LYS A 102 -9.45 -9.06 2.69
C LYS A 102 -10.59 -9.54 1.77
N TYR A 103 -10.90 -8.77 0.74
CA TYR A 103 -12.11 -8.97 -0.05
C TYR A 103 -11.88 -9.56 -1.45
N SER A 104 -10.64 -9.92 -1.77
CA SER A 104 -10.35 -10.54 -3.06
C SER A 104 -9.25 -11.58 -2.92
N ASN A 105 -9.04 -12.35 -3.99
CA ASN A 105 -7.95 -13.33 -4.06
C ASN A 105 -6.75 -12.75 -4.81
N VAL A 106 -6.80 -11.46 -5.13
CA VAL A 106 -5.73 -10.79 -5.85
C VAL A 106 -4.54 -10.59 -4.93
N ARG A 107 -3.37 -10.99 -5.38
CA ARG A 107 -2.14 -10.73 -4.64
C ARG A 107 -1.69 -9.31 -4.93
N VAL A 108 -1.25 -8.60 -3.88
CA VAL A 108 -0.76 -7.23 -4.01
C VAL A 108 0.74 -7.27 -4.19
N ALA A 109 1.23 -6.74 -5.31
CA ALA A 109 2.65 -6.74 -5.61
C ALA A 109 3.36 -5.62 -4.83
N VAL A 110 4.55 -5.92 -4.36
CA VAL A 110 5.38 -4.94 -3.65
C VAL A 110 6.38 -4.34 -4.63
N VAL A 111 6.42 -3.01 -4.67
CA VAL A 111 7.37 -2.27 -5.49
C VAL A 111 8.29 -1.51 -4.56
N GLU A 112 9.58 -1.62 -4.78
CA GLU A 112 10.56 -0.94 -3.93
C GLU A 112 10.40 0.57 -4.01
N GLY A 113 10.12 1.20 -2.88
CA GLY A 113 10.03 2.64 -2.76
C GLY A 113 11.32 3.21 -2.20
N LYS A 114 11.24 4.46 -1.78
CA LYS A 114 12.39 5.15 -1.18
C LYS A 114 12.01 5.74 0.16
N TYR A 115 12.94 5.73 1.10
CA TYR A 115 12.69 6.31 2.42
C TYR A 115 12.40 7.80 2.33
N SER A 116 12.89 8.47 1.28
CA SER A 116 12.60 9.90 1.06
C SER A 116 11.12 10.19 0.82
N ASN A 117 10.33 9.17 0.49
CA ASN A 117 8.88 9.28 0.32
C ASN A 117 8.17 9.08 1.66
N TYR A 118 8.63 9.76 2.69
CA TYR A 118 8.04 9.62 4.02
C TYR A 118 6.81 10.52 4.18
N LYS A 119 5.98 10.15 5.14
CA LYS A 119 4.76 10.88 5.44
C LYS A 119 5.06 11.98 6.46
N ILE A 120 4.64 13.20 6.15
CA ILE A 120 4.79 14.31 7.08
C ILE A 120 3.62 14.26 8.06
N THR A 121 3.91 13.90 9.31
CA THR A 121 2.88 13.74 10.34
C THR A 121 3.11 14.62 11.55
N THR A 122 4.33 15.12 11.74
CA THR A 122 4.69 15.97 12.88
C THR A 122 5.55 17.13 12.38
N PRO A 123 5.68 18.22 13.19
CA PRO A 123 6.54 19.34 12.80
C PRO A 123 7.99 18.95 12.57
N GLU A 124 8.48 17.90 13.24
CA GLU A 124 9.85 17.44 13.08
C GLU A 124 10.12 16.87 11.69
N ASP A 125 9.08 16.46 10.97
CA ASP A 125 9.21 15.93 9.61
C ASP A 125 9.42 17.03 8.58
N ILE A 126 9.21 18.27 8.96
CA ILE A 126 9.36 19.42 8.06
C ILE A 126 10.79 19.92 8.13
N ARG A 127 11.46 19.95 6.98
CA ARG A 127 12.86 20.34 6.90
C ARG A 127 13.10 21.48 5.96
#